data_997113ea193c5b7502a6f7a65eb489a2
#
_entry.id   997113ea193c5b7502a6f7a65eb489a2
#
_cell.length_a   1.000
_cell.length_b   1.000
_cell.length_c   1.000
_cell.angle_alpha   90.00
_cell.angle_beta   90.00
_cell.angle_gamma   90.00
#
_symmetry.space_group_name_H-M   'P 1'
#
loop_
_entity.id
_entity.type
_entity.pdbx_description
1 polymer ?
#
loop_
_entity_poly.entity_id
_entity_poly.type
_entity_poly.pdbx_seq_one_letter_code
_entity_poly.pdbx_strand_id
1 'polypeptide(L)'
;MKKIIRLASIVLVFSFTLFGLTNKASAAKLTMYCSVEIDVCEMLEQAYEKETGTKVAMTRASSGETFAKIKAESSNPKGDVWFGGTGDPHLTAAQENLTEKYKSTHFNDLLPAAQNQAKNANFKSVGIYVGALGFGYNKDLLDKKGLPAPKSWMDLTKPIYKGEIQVANPNSSGTAYTTLATILQIFGEDKGWDYMKALHLNINTYTKSGSAPIKATGRGENLIGICFQHDGVKQTKKGLPVVTVSPEEGTGYEVGSMSIIAGARN
;
A
#
# COMPACT_ATOMS: atom_id res chain seq x y z
N MET A 1 -59.77 61.15 -54.68
CA MET A 1 -58.94 61.22 -53.49
C MET A 1 -59.31 60.09 -52.55
N LYS A 2 -58.60 58.98 -52.57
CA LYS A 2 -58.64 57.96 -51.56
C LYS A 2 -57.28 57.25 -51.62
N LYS A 3 -56.44 57.46 -50.59
CA LYS A 3 -55.12 56.84 -50.43
C LYS A 3 -55.31 55.42 -49.93
N ILE A 4 -54.79 54.44 -50.67
CA ILE A 4 -54.73 53.03 -50.27
C ILE A 4 -53.42 52.87 -49.54
N ILE A 5 -53.49 52.58 -48.25
CA ILE A 5 -52.34 52.21 -47.42
C ILE A 5 -52.16 50.73 -47.57
N ARG A 6 -51.03 50.25 -48.12
CA ARG A 6 -50.63 48.86 -48.15
C ARG A 6 -49.92 48.54 -46.84
N LEU A 7 -50.51 47.64 -46.05
CA LEU A 7 -49.89 47.03 -44.90
C LEU A 7 -48.92 45.97 -45.41
N ALA A 8 -47.62 46.16 -45.14
CA ALA A 8 -46.60 45.12 -45.32
C ALA A 8 -46.47 44.31 -44.04
N SER A 9 -46.91 43.04 -44.04
CA SER A 9 -46.73 42.13 -42.95
C SER A 9 -45.29 41.62 -42.93
N ILE A 10 -44.51 42.04 -41.94
CA ILE A 10 -43.16 41.51 -41.68
C ILE A 10 -43.34 40.23 -40.84
N VAL A 11 -43.09 39.08 -41.45
CA VAL A 11 -43.01 37.81 -40.75
C VAL A 11 -41.60 37.71 -40.14
N LEU A 12 -41.50 37.89 -38.82
CA LEU A 12 -40.28 37.71 -38.07
C LEU A 12 -40.09 36.21 -37.78
N VAL A 13 -39.22 35.54 -38.54
CA VAL A 13 -38.83 34.14 -38.30
C VAL A 13 -37.83 34.17 -37.12
N PHE A 14 -38.31 33.78 -35.94
CA PHE A 14 -37.46 33.57 -34.76
C PHE A 14 -36.77 32.24 -34.91
N SER A 15 -35.54 32.20 -35.43
CA SER A 15 -34.69 31.03 -35.44
C SER A 15 -34.21 30.74 -34.02
N PHE A 16 -34.88 29.85 -33.33
CA PHE A 16 -34.44 29.29 -32.04
C PHE A 16 -33.23 28.38 -32.32
N THR A 17 -32.02 28.93 -32.30
CA THR A 17 -30.80 28.14 -32.23
C THR A 17 -30.76 27.46 -30.87
N LEU A 18 -31.15 26.18 -30.82
CA LEU A 18 -30.85 25.29 -29.68
C LEU A 18 -29.31 25.20 -29.58
N PHE A 19 -28.72 26.07 -28.77
CA PHE A 19 -27.40 25.82 -28.24
C PHE A 19 -27.53 24.58 -27.33
N GLY A 20 -27.25 23.43 -27.90
CA GLY A 20 -27.05 22.21 -27.13
C GLY A 20 -25.89 22.43 -26.13
N LEU A 21 -26.24 22.76 -24.89
CA LEU A 21 -25.33 22.65 -23.77
C LEU A 21 -24.91 21.14 -23.67
N THR A 22 -23.87 20.79 -24.43
CA THR A 22 -23.14 19.56 -24.14
C THR A 22 -22.50 19.79 -22.77
N ASN A 23 -23.21 19.43 -21.71
CA ASN A 23 -22.57 19.16 -20.45
C ASN A 23 -21.52 18.10 -20.77
N LYS A 24 -20.26 18.51 -20.95
CA LYS A 24 -19.14 17.61 -20.78
C LYS A 24 -19.27 17.09 -19.36
N ALA A 25 -19.86 15.90 -19.20
CA ALA A 25 -19.77 15.18 -17.96
C ALA A 25 -18.29 15.19 -17.60
N SER A 26 -17.94 15.87 -16.50
CA SER A 26 -16.59 15.76 -15.95
C SER A 26 -16.34 14.29 -15.80
N ALA A 27 -15.30 13.76 -16.47
CA ALA A 27 -14.97 12.35 -16.32
C ALA A 27 -14.85 12.07 -14.83
N ALA A 28 -15.60 11.08 -14.35
CA ALA A 28 -15.54 10.67 -12.96
C ALA A 28 -14.07 10.48 -12.58
N LYS A 29 -13.67 10.97 -11.43
CA LYS A 29 -12.28 10.93 -10.98
C LYS A 29 -12.23 10.24 -9.63
N LEU A 30 -11.54 9.09 -9.56
CA LEU A 30 -11.29 8.37 -8.33
C LEU A 30 -9.93 8.79 -7.76
N THR A 31 -9.84 9.05 -6.46
CA THR A 31 -8.57 9.28 -5.76
C THR A 31 -8.17 8.04 -4.98
N MET A 32 -7.07 7.39 -5.37
CA MET A 32 -6.55 6.19 -4.75
C MET A 32 -5.29 6.47 -3.93
N TYR A 33 -5.30 6.16 -2.64
CA TYR A 33 -4.11 6.02 -1.81
C TYR A 33 -3.62 4.58 -1.91
N CYS A 34 -2.40 4.38 -2.36
CA CYS A 34 -1.84 3.05 -2.61
C CYS A 34 -0.64 2.79 -1.72
N SER A 35 -0.64 1.67 -0.99
CA SER A 35 0.39 1.33 -0.01
C SER A 35 1.19 0.07 -0.34
N VAL A 36 1.17 -0.36 -1.61
CA VAL A 36 2.04 -1.41 -2.15
C VAL A 36 3.16 -0.83 -3.00
N GLU A 37 3.89 -1.66 -3.74
CA GLU A 37 4.91 -1.20 -4.67
C GLU A 37 4.31 -0.37 -5.81
N ILE A 38 5.05 0.64 -6.26
CA ILE A 38 4.56 1.63 -7.23
C ILE A 38 4.08 1.01 -8.54
N ASP A 39 4.78 0.01 -9.06
CA ASP A 39 4.42 -0.67 -10.30
C ASP A 39 3.09 -1.46 -10.20
N VAL A 40 2.76 -1.97 -9.00
CA VAL A 40 1.45 -2.58 -8.73
C VAL A 40 0.37 -1.52 -8.68
N CYS A 41 0.65 -0.37 -8.04
CA CYS A 41 -0.28 0.76 -7.98
C CYS A 41 -0.62 1.28 -9.39
N GLU A 42 0.41 1.49 -10.23
CA GLU A 42 0.26 1.95 -11.62
C GLU A 42 -0.48 0.94 -12.50
N MET A 43 -0.21 -0.35 -12.32
CA MET A 43 -0.93 -1.41 -13.04
C MET A 43 -2.42 -1.40 -12.71
N LEU A 44 -2.78 -1.24 -11.44
CA LEU A 44 -4.18 -1.20 -11.00
C LEU A 44 -4.89 0.07 -11.48
N GLU A 45 -4.22 1.22 -11.40
CA GLU A 45 -4.70 2.48 -11.95
C GLU A 45 -5.07 2.31 -13.43
N GLN A 46 -4.12 1.83 -14.24
CA GLN A 46 -4.32 1.62 -15.67
C GLN A 46 -5.42 0.61 -15.98
N ALA A 47 -5.47 -0.50 -15.24
CA ALA A 47 -6.49 -1.53 -15.42
C ALA A 47 -7.89 -0.99 -15.12
N TYR A 48 -8.05 -0.27 -14.02
CA TYR A 48 -9.33 0.33 -13.62
C TYR A 48 -9.79 1.41 -14.62
N GLU A 49 -8.88 2.31 -15.02
CA GLU A 49 -9.17 3.33 -16.03
C GLU A 49 -9.62 2.72 -17.36
N LYS A 50 -8.94 1.66 -17.79
CA LYS A 50 -9.27 0.95 -19.04
C LYS A 50 -10.64 0.28 -18.98
N GLU A 51 -10.97 -0.33 -17.84
CA GLU A 51 -12.23 -1.08 -17.68
C GLU A 51 -13.44 -0.16 -17.49
N THR A 52 -13.26 0.92 -16.70
CA THR A 52 -14.39 1.77 -16.27
C THR A 52 -14.50 3.11 -17.01
N GLY A 53 -13.43 3.54 -17.68
CA GLY A 53 -13.32 4.89 -18.24
C GLY A 53 -13.12 5.99 -17.17
N THR A 54 -13.09 5.63 -15.88
CA THR A 54 -12.93 6.57 -14.77
C THR A 54 -11.46 6.89 -14.57
N LYS A 55 -11.10 8.18 -14.53
CA LYS A 55 -9.72 8.60 -14.26
C LYS A 55 -9.35 8.39 -12.80
N VAL A 56 -8.16 7.86 -12.56
CA VAL A 56 -7.62 7.65 -11.21
C VAL A 56 -6.51 8.64 -10.91
N ALA A 57 -6.59 9.32 -9.77
CA ALA A 57 -5.48 10.09 -9.22
C ALA A 57 -4.84 9.26 -8.10
N MET A 58 -3.74 8.61 -8.42
CA MET A 58 -3.03 7.76 -7.48
C MET A 58 -1.97 8.52 -6.69
N THR A 59 -1.90 8.25 -5.37
CA THR A 59 -0.79 8.69 -4.51
C THR A 59 -0.25 7.48 -3.77
N ARG A 60 1.05 7.23 -3.94
CA ARG A 60 1.73 6.13 -3.24
C ARG A 60 2.34 6.63 -1.92
N ALA A 61 2.01 5.95 -0.82
CA ALA A 61 2.64 6.13 0.49
C ALA A 61 2.66 4.80 1.25
N SER A 62 3.51 4.66 2.28
CA SER A 62 3.54 3.45 3.12
C SER A 62 2.31 3.40 4.04
N SER A 63 2.00 2.21 4.59
CA SER A 63 0.74 1.97 5.32
C SER A 63 0.53 2.93 6.49
N GLY A 64 1.56 3.18 7.31
CA GLY A 64 1.48 4.12 8.43
C GLY A 64 1.33 5.57 7.99
N GLU A 65 2.02 5.98 6.91
CA GLU A 65 1.89 7.33 6.33
C GLU A 65 0.49 7.55 5.76
N THR A 66 -0.07 6.54 5.07
CA THR A 66 -1.42 6.61 4.50
C THR A 66 -2.48 6.68 5.60
N PHE A 67 -2.34 5.87 6.66
CA PHE A 67 -3.22 5.94 7.82
C PHE A 67 -3.20 7.34 8.47
N ALA A 68 -2.01 7.87 8.73
CA ALA A 68 -1.86 9.21 9.30
C ALA A 68 -2.49 10.30 8.40
N LYS A 69 -2.32 10.18 7.08
CA LYS A 69 -2.93 11.07 6.08
C LYS A 69 -4.46 11.01 6.13
N ILE A 70 -5.04 9.81 6.08
CA ILE A 70 -6.51 9.62 6.15
C ILE A 70 -7.06 10.22 7.45
N LYS A 71 -6.38 9.97 8.57
CA LYS A 71 -6.76 10.53 9.88
C LYS A 71 -6.71 12.06 9.90
N ALA A 72 -5.66 12.66 9.35
CA ALA A 72 -5.52 14.12 9.25
C ALA A 72 -6.57 14.75 8.31
N GLU A 73 -7.05 14.02 7.33
CA GLU A 73 -8.06 14.46 6.36
C GLU A 73 -9.50 14.13 6.79
N SER A 74 -9.72 13.52 7.95
CA SER A 74 -11.02 12.95 8.35
C SER A 74 -12.19 13.95 8.33
N SER A 75 -11.95 15.24 8.61
CA SER A 75 -12.97 16.29 8.51
C SER A 75 -13.26 16.76 7.07
N ASN A 76 -12.39 16.46 6.11
CA ASN A 76 -12.53 16.83 4.71
C ASN A 76 -11.74 15.84 3.84
N PRO A 77 -12.22 14.59 3.68
CA PRO A 77 -11.55 13.52 2.97
C PRO A 77 -11.16 13.91 1.54
N LYS A 78 -9.96 13.53 1.13
CA LYS A 78 -9.43 13.79 -0.21
C LYS A 78 -9.28 12.52 -1.03
N GLY A 79 -9.15 11.37 -0.37
CA GLY A 79 -9.08 10.05 -0.98
C GLY A 79 -10.43 9.37 -0.99
N ASP A 80 -10.63 8.48 -1.96
CA ASP A 80 -11.84 7.66 -2.07
C ASP A 80 -11.54 6.22 -1.63
N VAL A 81 -10.42 5.67 -2.06
CA VAL A 81 -10.01 4.29 -1.78
C VAL A 81 -8.58 4.25 -1.25
N TRP A 82 -8.37 3.44 -0.22
CA TRP A 82 -7.06 3.05 0.24
C TRP A 82 -6.79 1.60 -0.15
N PHE A 83 -5.85 1.38 -1.07
CA PHE A 83 -5.50 0.08 -1.61
C PHE A 83 -4.16 -0.41 -1.08
N GLY A 84 -4.14 -1.63 -0.52
CA GLY A 84 -2.94 -2.35 -0.14
C GLY A 84 -2.25 -1.82 1.12
N GLY A 85 -1.11 -2.42 1.41
CA GLY A 85 -0.41 -2.28 2.68
C GLY A 85 -0.93 -3.28 3.72
N THR A 86 -0.31 -3.30 4.89
CA THR A 86 -0.66 -4.24 5.97
C THR A 86 -2.06 -3.97 6.53
N GLY A 87 -2.73 -5.03 6.99
CA GLY A 87 -4.10 -4.95 7.49
C GLY A 87 -4.25 -4.20 8.82
N ASP A 88 -3.21 -4.15 9.65
CA ASP A 88 -3.28 -3.54 10.98
C ASP A 88 -3.73 -2.06 10.95
N PRO A 89 -3.12 -1.17 10.15
CA PRO A 89 -3.59 0.21 10.04
C PRO A 89 -5.00 0.33 9.46
N HIS A 90 -5.41 -0.60 8.58
CA HIS A 90 -6.79 -0.65 8.06
C HIS A 90 -7.79 -1.03 9.16
N LEU A 91 -7.43 -2.00 10.03
CA LEU A 91 -8.26 -2.35 11.21
C LEU A 91 -8.38 -1.17 12.17
N THR A 92 -7.28 -0.47 12.43
CA THR A 92 -7.29 0.74 13.27
C THR A 92 -8.16 1.83 12.65
N ALA A 93 -8.03 2.08 11.34
CA ALA A 93 -8.88 3.03 10.62
C ALA A 93 -10.37 2.65 10.69
N ALA A 94 -10.69 1.35 10.60
CA ALA A 94 -12.05 0.85 10.75
C ALA A 94 -12.62 1.09 12.16
N GLN A 95 -11.81 0.89 13.20
CA GLN A 95 -12.16 1.14 14.59
C GLN A 95 -12.38 2.64 14.87
N GLU A 96 -11.57 3.50 14.27
CA GLU A 96 -11.68 4.95 14.37
C GLU A 96 -12.76 5.55 13.44
N ASN A 97 -13.54 4.73 12.73
CA ASN A 97 -14.57 5.14 11.76
C ASN A 97 -14.04 6.00 10.61
N LEU A 98 -12.79 5.78 10.20
CA LEU A 98 -12.16 6.45 9.07
C LEU A 98 -12.42 5.75 7.73
N THR A 99 -13.12 4.61 7.76
CA THR A 99 -13.44 3.80 6.58
C THR A 99 -14.92 3.41 6.56
N GLU A 100 -15.49 3.26 5.36
CA GLU A 100 -16.88 2.92 5.11
C GLU A 100 -17.10 1.40 5.13
N LYS A 101 -18.33 1.02 5.48
CA LYS A 101 -18.76 -0.37 5.46
C LYS A 101 -19.16 -0.78 4.04
N TYR A 102 -18.43 -1.77 3.50
CA TYR A 102 -18.73 -2.35 2.20
C TYR A 102 -18.45 -3.85 2.17
N LYS A 103 -19.45 -4.65 1.82
CA LYS A 103 -19.27 -6.09 1.59
C LYS A 103 -19.24 -6.35 0.08
N SER A 104 -18.08 -6.72 -0.42
CA SER A 104 -17.91 -7.08 -1.84
C SER A 104 -18.82 -8.24 -2.27
N THR A 105 -19.34 -8.20 -3.49
CA THR A 105 -20.03 -9.33 -4.11
C THR A 105 -19.15 -10.57 -4.25
N HIS A 106 -17.81 -10.37 -4.34
CA HIS A 106 -16.80 -11.42 -4.40
C HIS A 106 -16.29 -11.86 -3.01
N PHE A 107 -16.94 -11.46 -1.93
CA PHE A 107 -16.48 -11.79 -0.58
C PHE A 107 -16.29 -13.29 -0.36
N ASN A 108 -17.17 -14.13 -0.92
CA ASN A 108 -17.09 -15.57 -0.74
C ASN A 108 -15.98 -16.24 -1.57
N ASP A 109 -15.42 -15.54 -2.56
CA ASP A 109 -14.33 -16.01 -3.41
C ASP A 109 -12.95 -15.74 -2.80
N LEU A 110 -12.91 -14.95 -1.70
CA LEU A 110 -11.69 -14.57 -1.02
C LEU A 110 -11.11 -15.72 -0.18
N LEU A 111 -9.80 -15.70 0.02
CA LEU A 111 -9.13 -16.59 0.98
C LEU A 111 -9.72 -16.43 2.39
N PRO A 112 -9.73 -17.50 3.22
CA PRO A 112 -10.25 -17.42 4.58
C PRO A 112 -9.64 -16.29 5.43
N ALA A 113 -8.33 -16.04 5.32
CA ALA A 113 -7.66 -14.95 6.02
C ALA A 113 -8.22 -13.57 5.63
N ALA A 114 -8.49 -13.36 4.32
CA ALA A 114 -9.06 -12.13 3.81
C ALA A 114 -10.52 -11.93 4.27
N GLN A 115 -11.30 -13.02 4.28
CA GLN A 115 -12.67 -13.00 4.82
C GLN A 115 -12.67 -12.69 6.33
N ASN A 116 -11.74 -13.27 7.10
CA ASN A 116 -11.62 -13.00 8.53
C ASN A 116 -11.23 -11.54 8.79
N GLN A 117 -10.32 -10.99 8.01
CA GLN A 117 -9.97 -9.57 8.05
C GLN A 117 -11.21 -8.69 7.88
N ALA A 118 -12.05 -8.97 6.88
CA ALA A 118 -13.29 -8.22 6.63
C ALA A 118 -14.28 -8.34 7.79
N LYS A 119 -14.46 -9.54 8.35
CA LYS A 119 -15.35 -9.76 9.51
C LYS A 119 -14.84 -9.00 10.74
N ASN A 120 -13.55 -9.07 11.04
CA ASN A 120 -12.90 -8.37 12.16
C ASN A 120 -13.02 -6.84 12.03
N ALA A 121 -12.97 -6.33 10.79
CA ALA A 121 -13.19 -4.92 10.48
C ALA A 121 -14.68 -4.52 10.40
N ASN A 122 -15.63 -5.40 10.70
CA ASN A 122 -17.05 -5.18 10.45
C ASN A 122 -17.34 -4.70 9.01
N PHE A 123 -16.64 -5.28 8.05
CA PHE A 123 -16.68 -4.94 6.62
C PHE A 123 -16.25 -3.51 6.27
N LYS A 124 -15.54 -2.81 7.16
CA LYS A 124 -14.92 -1.50 6.88
C LYS A 124 -13.53 -1.61 6.25
N SER A 125 -13.03 -2.82 6.11
CA SER A 125 -11.82 -3.20 5.39
C SER A 125 -11.98 -4.61 4.87
N VAL A 126 -11.25 -4.97 3.84
CA VAL A 126 -11.21 -6.34 3.29
C VAL A 126 -9.78 -6.74 2.98
N GLY A 127 -9.41 -7.98 3.30
CA GLY A 127 -8.13 -8.55 2.90
C GLY A 127 -8.12 -8.85 1.40
N ILE A 128 -6.98 -8.61 0.75
CA ILE A 128 -6.83 -8.78 -0.70
C ILE A 128 -5.63 -9.65 -1.08
N TYR A 129 -4.66 -9.80 -0.20
CA TYR A 129 -3.52 -10.71 -0.35
C TYR A 129 -2.96 -11.11 1.01
N VAL A 130 -2.07 -12.11 1.01
CA VAL A 130 -1.32 -12.54 2.20
C VAL A 130 0.17 -12.56 1.85
N GLY A 131 1.01 -12.04 2.74
CA GLY A 131 2.45 -12.01 2.55
C GLY A 131 3.22 -12.46 3.79
N ALA A 132 4.15 -13.40 3.64
CA ALA A 132 5.02 -13.82 4.74
C ALA A 132 6.16 -12.81 4.94
N LEU A 133 6.45 -12.49 6.20
CA LEU A 133 7.61 -11.69 6.58
C LEU A 133 8.89 -12.53 6.52
N GLY A 134 10.03 -11.86 6.45
CA GLY A 134 11.35 -12.47 6.50
C GLY A 134 12.42 -11.43 6.25
N PHE A 135 13.53 -11.88 5.72
CA PHE A 135 14.58 -11.00 5.26
C PHE A 135 15.22 -11.58 3.99
N GLY A 136 16.03 -10.80 3.33
CA GLY A 136 16.86 -11.28 2.25
C GLY A 136 18.27 -10.74 2.38
N TYR A 137 19.22 -11.41 1.78
CA TYR A 137 20.61 -10.98 1.72
C TYR A 137 21.14 -10.98 0.30
N ASN A 138 22.14 -10.16 0.06
CA ASN A 138 22.88 -10.13 -1.21
C ASN A 138 23.97 -11.21 -1.16
N LYS A 139 23.81 -12.25 -1.97
CA LYS A 139 24.71 -13.41 -1.99
C LYS A 139 26.14 -13.01 -2.41
N ASP A 140 26.28 -12.17 -3.41
CA ASP A 140 27.59 -11.79 -3.94
C ASP A 140 28.38 -10.93 -2.94
N LEU A 141 27.68 -10.04 -2.20
CA LEU A 141 28.31 -9.28 -1.11
C LEU A 141 28.68 -10.17 0.07
N LEU A 142 27.84 -11.14 0.40
CA LEU A 142 28.10 -12.09 1.49
C LEU A 142 29.36 -12.90 1.19
N ASP A 143 29.46 -13.47 -0.02
CA ASP A 143 30.63 -14.22 -0.49
C ASP A 143 31.88 -13.34 -0.49
N LYS A 144 31.79 -12.10 -1.02
CA LYS A 144 32.90 -11.12 -1.05
C LYS A 144 33.43 -10.77 0.34
N LYS A 145 32.54 -10.71 1.34
CA LYS A 145 32.91 -10.37 2.72
C LYS A 145 33.33 -11.61 3.54
N GLY A 146 33.17 -12.81 3.01
CA GLY A 146 33.42 -14.08 3.72
C GLY A 146 32.51 -14.28 4.93
N LEU A 147 31.28 -13.75 4.89
CA LEU A 147 30.33 -13.84 5.99
C LEU A 147 29.40 -15.06 5.81
N PRO A 148 28.98 -15.72 6.90
CA PRO A 148 28.00 -16.79 6.82
C PRO A 148 26.63 -16.24 6.40
N ALA A 149 25.80 -17.06 5.73
CA ALA A 149 24.43 -16.69 5.42
C ALA A 149 23.56 -16.74 6.69
N PRO A 150 22.82 -15.67 7.03
CA PRO A 150 21.90 -15.70 8.16
C PRO A 150 20.70 -16.60 7.86
N LYS A 151 20.23 -17.38 8.86
CA LYS A 151 19.11 -18.31 8.74
C LYS A 151 17.98 -18.02 9.71
N SER A 152 18.26 -17.26 10.75
CA SER A 152 17.35 -17.04 11.87
C SER A 152 17.24 -15.54 12.20
N TRP A 153 16.19 -15.15 12.92
CA TRP A 153 16.10 -13.80 13.46
C TRP A 153 17.28 -13.50 14.38
N MET A 154 17.67 -14.48 15.23
CA MET A 154 18.79 -14.31 16.16
C MET A 154 20.11 -14.08 15.44
N ASP A 155 20.31 -14.62 14.24
CA ASP A 155 21.52 -14.36 13.47
C ASP A 155 21.70 -12.88 13.15
N LEU A 156 20.60 -12.13 12.94
CA LEU A 156 20.63 -10.71 12.60
C LEU A 156 21.17 -9.83 13.75
N THR A 157 21.23 -10.37 14.97
CA THR A 157 21.78 -9.65 16.14
C THR A 157 23.29 -9.87 16.33
N LYS A 158 23.89 -10.78 15.55
CA LYS A 158 25.33 -11.11 15.66
C LYS A 158 26.19 -9.90 15.25
N PRO A 159 27.26 -9.56 15.98
CA PRO A 159 28.12 -8.41 15.67
C PRO A 159 28.78 -8.46 14.29
N ILE A 160 28.88 -9.64 13.66
CA ILE A 160 29.43 -9.79 12.30
C ILE A 160 28.62 -9.06 11.24
N TYR A 161 27.33 -8.74 11.52
CA TYR A 161 26.44 -7.98 10.62
C TYR A 161 26.29 -6.51 11.00
N LYS A 162 27.17 -6.00 11.88
CA LYS A 162 27.12 -4.61 12.35
C LYS A 162 27.18 -3.61 11.18
N GLY A 163 26.16 -2.78 11.05
CA GLY A 163 26.03 -1.80 9.98
C GLY A 163 25.69 -2.39 8.61
N GLU A 164 25.28 -3.67 8.54
CA GLU A 164 25.00 -4.38 7.30
C GLU A 164 23.50 -4.60 7.06
N ILE A 165 22.64 -4.16 7.98
CA ILE A 165 21.20 -4.43 7.96
C ILE A 165 20.42 -3.15 7.71
N GLN A 166 19.42 -3.23 6.84
CA GLN A 166 18.38 -2.22 6.70
C GLN A 166 17.01 -2.78 7.08
N VAL A 167 16.20 -1.95 7.72
CA VAL A 167 14.78 -2.18 8.00
C VAL A 167 14.03 -0.87 7.85
N ALA A 168 12.74 -0.92 7.59
CA ALA A 168 11.95 0.31 7.56
C ALA A 168 11.63 0.81 8.99
N ASN A 169 11.17 2.06 9.09
CA ASN A 169 10.72 2.63 10.35
C ASN A 169 9.29 2.15 10.65
N PRO A 170 9.01 1.59 11.84
CA PRO A 170 7.68 1.04 12.17
C PRO A 170 6.58 2.10 12.24
N ASN A 171 6.90 3.38 12.44
CA ASN A 171 5.90 4.45 12.41
C ASN A 171 5.38 4.75 10.99
N SER A 172 6.19 4.51 9.95
CA SER A 172 5.80 4.77 8.57
C SER A 172 5.41 3.50 7.81
N SER A 173 6.04 2.37 8.11
CA SER A 173 5.97 1.13 7.35
C SER A 173 5.22 0.02 8.08
N GLY A 174 4.19 -0.53 7.44
CA GLY A 174 3.52 -1.73 7.91
C GLY A 174 4.46 -2.93 8.01
N THR A 175 5.39 -3.12 7.06
CA THR A 175 6.41 -4.19 7.10
C THR A 175 7.23 -4.14 8.38
N ALA A 176 7.69 -2.96 8.77
CA ALA A 176 8.48 -2.80 9.99
C ALA A 176 7.64 -2.95 11.26
N TYR A 177 6.37 -2.52 11.23
CA TYR A 177 5.43 -2.79 12.31
C TYR A 177 5.19 -4.30 12.47
N THR A 178 4.95 -5.01 11.36
CA THR A 178 4.82 -6.48 11.36
C THR A 178 6.09 -7.14 11.88
N THR A 179 7.30 -6.61 11.56
CA THR A 179 8.56 -7.12 12.10
C THR A 179 8.59 -7.00 13.62
N LEU A 180 8.27 -5.83 14.16
CA LEU A 180 8.21 -5.61 15.60
C LEU A 180 7.21 -6.58 16.27
N ALA A 181 5.99 -6.64 15.76
CA ALA A 181 4.94 -7.52 16.29
C ALA A 181 5.35 -9.00 16.23
N THR A 182 5.98 -9.44 15.13
CA THR A 182 6.48 -10.80 14.95
C THR A 182 7.51 -11.16 16.01
N ILE A 183 8.50 -10.30 16.23
CA ILE A 183 9.57 -10.51 17.20
C ILE A 183 9.00 -10.60 18.62
N LEU A 184 8.09 -9.70 18.99
CA LEU A 184 7.45 -9.74 20.31
C LEU A 184 6.60 -11.00 20.50
N GLN A 185 5.94 -11.50 19.45
CA GLN A 185 5.14 -12.73 19.52
C GLN A 185 6.01 -13.98 19.61
N ILE A 186 7.14 -14.05 18.91
CA ILE A 186 8.04 -15.21 18.91
C ILE A 186 8.79 -15.30 20.24
N PHE A 187 9.38 -14.21 20.71
CA PHE A 187 10.29 -14.22 21.88
C PHE A 187 9.62 -13.81 23.19
N GLY A 188 8.36 -13.31 23.14
CA GLY A 188 7.70 -12.65 24.26
C GLY A 188 8.15 -11.19 24.41
N GLU A 189 7.41 -10.41 25.21
CA GLU A 189 7.60 -8.97 25.25
C GLU A 189 9.00 -8.56 25.70
N ASP A 190 9.45 -9.04 26.85
CA ASP A 190 10.76 -8.65 27.42
C ASP A 190 11.93 -9.05 26.49
N LYS A 191 12.01 -10.32 26.11
CA LYS A 191 13.08 -10.80 25.23
C LYS A 191 12.98 -10.24 23.83
N GLY A 192 11.76 -9.96 23.34
CA GLY A 192 11.55 -9.34 22.05
C GLY A 192 12.09 -7.90 22.01
N TRP A 193 11.89 -7.14 23.08
CA TRP A 193 12.48 -5.80 23.18
C TRP A 193 14.01 -5.85 23.32
N ASP A 194 14.57 -6.83 24.03
CA ASP A 194 16.02 -7.00 24.09
C ASP A 194 16.59 -7.40 22.72
N TYR A 195 15.90 -8.27 21.99
CA TYR A 195 16.23 -8.56 20.60
C TYR A 195 16.23 -7.28 19.73
N MET A 196 15.18 -6.44 19.82
CA MET A 196 15.09 -5.21 19.02
C MET A 196 16.23 -4.22 19.35
N LYS A 197 16.65 -4.13 20.61
CA LYS A 197 17.83 -3.34 21.00
C LYS A 197 19.11 -3.90 20.38
N ALA A 198 19.29 -5.23 20.39
CA ALA A 198 20.44 -5.88 19.81
C ALA A 198 20.46 -5.73 18.27
N LEU A 199 19.32 -5.93 17.61
CA LEU A 199 19.18 -5.71 16.17
C LEU A 199 19.51 -4.26 15.78
N HIS A 200 19.07 -3.28 16.57
CA HIS A 200 19.34 -1.85 16.33
C HIS A 200 20.83 -1.55 16.16
N LEU A 201 21.71 -2.23 16.90
CA LEU A 201 23.17 -2.04 16.82
C LEU A 201 23.74 -2.47 15.45
N ASN A 202 23.03 -3.31 14.71
CA ASN A 202 23.44 -3.81 13.40
C ASN A 202 22.77 -3.07 12.23
N ILE A 203 21.80 -2.20 12.51
CA ILE A 203 21.07 -1.45 11.50
C ILE A 203 21.89 -0.21 11.10
N ASN A 204 22.10 -0.04 9.78
CA ASN A 204 22.71 1.18 9.24
C ASN A 204 21.69 2.26 8.88
N THR A 205 20.48 1.86 8.48
CA THR A 205 19.46 2.81 8.02
C THR A 205 18.05 2.29 8.30
N TYR A 206 17.19 3.18 8.81
CA TYR A 206 15.74 2.99 8.87
C TYR A 206 15.09 3.70 7.69
N THR A 207 14.52 2.92 6.75
CA THR A 207 13.87 3.48 5.56
C THR A 207 12.42 3.86 5.82
N LYS A 208 11.81 4.67 4.96
CA LYS A 208 10.37 4.97 5.04
C LYS A 208 9.50 3.83 4.54
N SER A 209 9.91 3.19 3.44
CA SER A 209 9.14 2.14 2.77
C SER A 209 9.64 0.75 3.14
N GLY A 210 8.71 -0.19 3.40
CA GLY A 210 9.03 -1.57 3.76
C GLY A 210 9.77 -2.35 2.68
N SER A 211 9.58 -2.03 1.41
CA SER A 211 10.28 -2.67 0.29
C SER A 211 11.65 -2.03 -0.04
N ALA A 212 11.97 -0.86 0.54
CA ALA A 212 13.23 -0.16 0.26
C ALA A 212 14.46 -0.95 0.74
N PRO A 213 14.48 -1.58 1.93
CA PRO A 213 15.63 -2.37 2.40
C PRO A 213 16.06 -3.45 1.42
N ILE A 214 15.14 -4.27 0.96
CA ILE A 214 15.48 -5.39 0.07
C ILE A 214 15.84 -4.93 -1.35
N LYS A 215 15.33 -3.78 -1.81
CA LYS A 215 15.77 -3.16 -3.06
C LYS A 215 17.21 -2.66 -2.97
N ALA A 216 17.57 -2.03 -1.85
CA ALA A 216 18.93 -1.61 -1.56
C ALA A 216 19.89 -2.83 -1.47
N THR A 217 19.45 -3.92 -0.82
CA THR A 217 20.15 -5.20 -0.78
C THR A 217 20.41 -5.73 -2.19
N GLY A 218 19.39 -5.72 -3.05
CA GLY A 218 19.53 -6.18 -4.43
C GLY A 218 20.56 -5.38 -5.23
N ARG A 219 20.66 -4.07 -5.01
CA ARG A 219 21.66 -3.20 -5.67
C ARG A 219 23.04 -3.25 -5.02
N GLY A 220 23.20 -3.99 -3.92
CA GLY A 220 24.48 -4.09 -3.21
C GLY A 220 24.82 -2.89 -2.32
N GLU A 221 23.82 -2.09 -1.92
CA GLU A 221 23.99 -0.93 -1.04
C GLU A 221 24.03 -1.33 0.46
N ASN A 222 23.50 -2.49 0.79
CA ASN A 222 23.60 -3.14 2.09
C ASN A 222 23.56 -4.67 1.93
N LEU A 223 23.98 -5.39 2.95
CA LEU A 223 24.05 -6.85 2.91
C LEU A 223 22.70 -7.51 3.13
N ILE A 224 21.92 -7.05 4.12
CA ILE A 224 20.67 -7.69 4.55
C ILE A 224 19.54 -6.66 4.58
N GLY A 225 18.37 -7.04 4.06
CA GLY A 225 17.15 -6.23 4.12
C GLY A 225 15.99 -7.02 4.73
N ILE A 226 15.40 -6.51 5.81
CA ILE A 226 14.17 -7.07 6.37
C ILE A 226 13.00 -6.62 5.49
N CYS A 227 12.17 -7.58 5.04
CA CYS A 227 11.11 -7.32 4.06
C CYS A 227 10.02 -8.40 4.11
N PHE A 228 8.91 -8.18 3.44
CA PHE A 228 8.05 -9.29 3.03
C PHE A 228 8.74 -10.11 1.93
N GLN A 229 8.59 -11.43 1.99
CA GLN A 229 9.33 -12.33 1.09
C GLN A 229 9.01 -12.12 -0.38
N HIS A 230 7.78 -11.73 -0.72
CA HIS A 230 7.40 -11.41 -2.11
C HIS A 230 8.22 -10.25 -2.71
N ASP A 231 8.63 -9.28 -1.88
CA ASP A 231 9.51 -8.18 -2.32
C ASP A 231 10.91 -8.69 -2.68
N GLY A 232 11.44 -9.63 -1.88
CA GLY A 232 12.74 -10.27 -2.15
C GLY A 232 12.70 -11.15 -3.40
N VAL A 233 11.68 -11.99 -3.53
CA VAL A 233 11.44 -12.82 -4.73
C VAL A 233 11.37 -11.95 -5.99
N LYS A 234 10.75 -10.76 -5.90
CA LYS A 234 10.70 -9.81 -7.00
C LYS A 234 12.10 -9.31 -7.42
N GLN A 235 13.01 -9.09 -6.46
CA GLN A 235 14.40 -8.73 -6.79
C GLN A 235 15.14 -9.88 -7.48
N THR A 236 14.98 -11.12 -6.99
CA THR A 236 15.54 -12.31 -7.62
C THR A 236 15.04 -12.49 -9.07
N LYS A 237 13.73 -12.30 -9.30
CA LYS A 237 13.16 -12.34 -10.66
C LYS A 237 13.69 -11.27 -11.60
N LYS A 238 14.20 -10.16 -11.07
CA LYS A 238 14.91 -9.12 -11.83
C LYS A 238 16.38 -9.46 -12.11
N GLY A 239 16.85 -10.64 -11.73
CA GLY A 239 18.23 -11.07 -11.89
C GLY A 239 19.19 -10.53 -10.83
N LEU A 240 18.69 -9.90 -9.76
CA LEU A 240 19.54 -9.39 -8.69
C LEU A 240 19.95 -10.53 -7.72
N PRO A 241 21.15 -10.47 -7.12
CA PRO A 241 21.71 -11.55 -6.30
C PRO A 241 21.11 -11.59 -4.89
N VAL A 242 19.77 -11.61 -4.80
CA VAL A 242 19.02 -11.66 -3.55
C VAL A 242 18.58 -13.09 -3.26
N VAL A 243 18.85 -13.55 -2.05
CA VAL A 243 18.32 -14.79 -1.48
C VAL A 243 17.37 -14.41 -0.37
N THR A 244 16.12 -14.87 -0.45
CA THR A 244 15.11 -14.68 0.60
C THR A 244 15.20 -15.79 1.64
N VAL A 245 14.97 -15.42 2.90
CA VAL A 245 15.04 -16.33 4.05
C VAL A 245 13.75 -16.31 4.85
N SER A 246 13.19 -17.48 5.08
CA SER A 246 12.19 -17.70 6.13
C SER A 246 12.95 -18.07 7.40
N PRO A 247 12.90 -17.27 8.47
CA PRO A 247 13.68 -17.51 9.68
C PRO A 247 13.32 -18.83 10.39
N GLU A 248 14.32 -19.50 10.95
CA GLU A 248 14.17 -20.82 11.58
C GLU A 248 13.21 -20.81 12.80
N GLU A 249 13.11 -19.68 13.51
CA GLU A 249 12.18 -19.52 14.65
C GLU A 249 10.72 -19.37 14.22
N GLY A 250 10.47 -19.33 12.92
CA GLY A 250 9.18 -18.97 12.34
C GLY A 250 9.09 -17.48 12.00
N THR A 251 7.94 -17.08 11.49
CA THR A 251 7.74 -15.69 11.07
C THR A 251 6.29 -15.27 11.14
N GLY A 252 6.06 -13.96 11.13
CA GLY A 252 4.75 -13.36 10.96
C GLY A 252 4.32 -13.25 9.50
N TYR A 253 3.10 -12.82 9.30
CA TYR A 253 2.54 -12.56 7.98
C TYR A 253 1.62 -11.33 8.03
N GLU A 254 1.40 -10.71 6.89
CA GLU A 254 0.37 -9.70 6.72
C GLU A 254 -0.85 -10.28 6.01
N VAL A 255 -2.01 -9.71 6.29
CA VAL A 255 -3.17 -9.76 5.40
C VAL A 255 -3.29 -8.38 4.80
N GLY A 256 -2.74 -8.18 3.60
CA GLY A 256 -2.81 -6.91 2.91
C GLY A 256 -4.26 -6.55 2.60
N SER A 257 -4.63 -5.30 2.80
CA SER A 257 -6.04 -4.90 2.84
C SER A 257 -6.37 -3.74 1.92
N MET A 258 -7.67 -3.54 1.70
CA MET A 258 -8.21 -2.32 1.09
C MET A 258 -9.42 -1.82 1.85
N SER A 259 -9.70 -0.53 1.73
CA SER A 259 -10.84 0.14 2.39
C SER A 259 -11.37 1.28 1.53
N ILE A 260 -12.68 1.53 1.63
CA ILE A 260 -13.27 2.78 1.15
C ILE A 260 -13.10 3.80 2.28
N ILE A 261 -12.63 5.00 1.97
CA ILE A 261 -12.40 6.06 2.95
C ILE A 261 -13.73 6.68 3.34
N ALA A 262 -13.95 6.90 4.64
CA ALA A 262 -15.20 7.49 5.15
C ALA A 262 -15.41 8.91 4.59
N GLY A 263 -16.61 9.19 4.10
CA GLY A 263 -16.93 10.48 3.47
C GLY A 263 -16.24 10.70 2.13
N ALA A 264 -15.84 9.63 1.44
CA ALA A 264 -15.35 9.68 0.07
C ALA A 264 -16.30 10.48 -0.83
N ARG A 265 -15.74 11.16 -1.85
CA ARG A 265 -16.52 12.09 -2.67
C ARG A 265 -17.08 11.47 -3.94
N ASN A 266 -16.61 10.25 -4.31
CA ASN A 266 -16.98 9.52 -5.52
C ASN A 266 -17.50 8.13 -5.20
#